data_72f63e781b75c16651b9d2e1d29edce3
#
_entry.id   72f63e781b75c16651b9d2e1d29edce3
#
_cell.length_a   1.000
_cell.length_b   1.000
_cell.length_c   1.000
_cell.angle_alpha   90.00
_cell.angle_beta   90.00
_cell.angle_gamma   90.00
#
_symmetry.space_group_name_H-M   'P 1'
#
loop_
_entity.id
_entity.type
_entity.pdbx_description
1 polymer ?
#
loop_
_entity_poly.entity_id
_entity_poly.type
_entity_poly.pdbx_seq_one_letter_code
_entity_poly.pdbx_strand_id
1 'polypeptide(L)'
;MSLLQNANTPLDGGPIYAETNLDAIIAEPWNALSSLFYLLPAIYWFFKLKGKYGSYPFLTFSIPLLLLGGIGSTLYHAFRSSQVLLIMDVLPITILTLAVGIFFWTKVFDHWWKAIFGIVIPVCILQFLINRFIEAPLSININYFITGLNIFIPLIILLKRTDYEKAGVVYLAILFFSVGLAFRELDAFLANYIAMGTHFLWHAFTAFGAFFIADYIYFYRSYIILKKQETKRSA
;
A
#
# COMPACT_ATOMS: atom_id res chain seq x y z
N MET A 1 12.05 16.00 35.88
CA MET A 1 11.82 16.62 34.59
C MET A 1 11.25 15.59 33.60
N SER A 2 10.22 14.85 33.97
CA SER A 2 9.72 13.74 33.13
C SER A 2 8.19 13.51 33.18
N LEU A 3 7.41 14.34 33.85
CA LEU A 3 5.97 14.18 33.99
C LEU A 3 5.13 15.02 33.01
N LEU A 4 5.74 15.95 32.29
CA LEU A 4 5.02 16.79 31.32
C LEU A 4 5.18 16.33 29.84
N GLN A 5 6.04 15.35 29.55
CA GLN A 5 6.20 14.78 28.20
C GLN A 5 5.16 13.70 27.85
N ASN A 6 4.40 13.21 28.82
CA ASN A 6 3.47 12.08 28.60
C ASN A 6 2.03 12.49 28.26
N ALA A 7 1.68 13.76 28.25
CA ALA A 7 0.30 14.20 28.01
C ALA A 7 -0.13 14.19 26.53
N ASN A 8 0.81 14.08 25.58
CA ASN A 8 0.54 14.17 24.14
C ASN A 8 0.98 12.95 23.31
N THR A 9 1.35 11.84 23.94
CA THR A 9 1.65 10.62 23.18
C THR A 9 0.38 9.79 23.01
N PRO A 10 0.00 9.43 21.75
CA PRO A 10 -1.16 8.60 21.52
C PRO A 10 -1.03 7.26 22.26
N LEU A 11 -2.13 6.77 22.85
CA LEU A 11 -2.18 5.48 23.54
C LEU A 11 -1.88 4.30 22.62
N ASP A 12 -2.06 4.50 21.32
CA ASP A 12 -1.80 3.51 20.27
C ASP A 12 -0.32 3.32 19.95
N GLY A 13 0.56 4.24 20.36
CA GLY A 13 2.00 4.22 20.07
C GLY A 13 2.36 4.54 18.62
N GLY A 14 1.41 4.97 17.81
CA GLY A 14 1.62 5.34 16.41
C GLY A 14 2.18 6.76 16.23
N PRO A 15 2.54 7.15 14.99
CA PRO A 15 3.08 8.47 14.69
C PRO A 15 2.05 9.58 14.93
N ILE A 16 2.52 10.78 15.23
CA ILE A 16 1.72 11.99 15.33
C ILE A 16 1.74 12.67 13.96
N TYR A 17 0.57 13.03 13.45
CA TYR A 17 0.38 13.77 12.21
C TYR A 17 0.03 15.23 12.48
N ALA A 18 0.08 16.07 11.46
CA ALA A 18 -0.18 17.52 11.58
C ALA A 18 -1.56 17.83 12.18
N GLU A 19 -2.59 17.06 11.82
CA GLU A 19 -3.96 17.28 12.33
C GLU A 19 -4.29 16.56 13.64
N THR A 20 -3.36 15.77 14.21
CA THR A 20 -3.64 14.96 15.41
C THR A 20 -4.08 15.84 16.59
N ASN A 21 -5.32 15.67 17.01
CA ASN A 21 -5.90 16.29 18.19
C ASN A 21 -6.60 15.22 19.05
N LEU A 22 -5.91 14.75 20.11
CA LEU A 22 -6.40 13.66 20.95
C LEU A 22 -7.56 14.07 21.88
N ASP A 23 -7.82 15.38 22.04
CA ASP A 23 -8.93 15.89 22.84
C ASP A 23 -10.23 16.00 22.03
N ALA A 24 -10.14 15.87 20.70
CA ALA A 24 -11.30 15.90 19.83
C ALA A 24 -12.02 14.55 19.76
N ILE A 25 -13.33 14.56 19.45
CA ILE A 25 -14.13 13.33 19.26
C ILE A 25 -13.58 12.49 18.11
N ILE A 26 -13.15 13.15 17.02
CA ILE A 26 -12.42 12.54 15.90
C ILE A 26 -11.02 13.14 15.91
N ALA A 27 -10.04 12.32 16.23
CA ALA A 27 -8.66 12.80 16.44
C ALA A 27 -8.00 13.34 15.17
N GLU A 28 -8.28 12.72 14.02
CA GLU A 28 -7.68 13.04 12.72
C GLU A 28 -8.75 12.94 11.61
N PRO A 29 -9.64 13.95 11.49
CA PRO A 29 -10.82 13.88 10.63
C PRO A 29 -10.50 13.73 9.14
N TRP A 30 -9.49 14.46 8.63
CA TRP A 30 -9.12 14.38 7.22
C TRP A 30 -8.41 13.06 6.88
N ASN A 31 -7.55 12.55 7.76
CA ASN A 31 -6.92 11.24 7.61
C ASN A 31 -7.97 10.14 7.66
N ALA A 32 -8.91 10.19 8.62
CA ALA A 32 -10.01 9.25 8.72
C ALA A 32 -10.88 9.24 7.45
N LEU A 33 -11.30 10.42 6.97
CA LEU A 33 -12.14 10.54 5.78
C LEU A 33 -11.42 10.05 4.52
N SER A 34 -10.16 10.45 4.35
CA SER A 34 -9.37 10.07 3.17
C SER A 34 -9.03 8.58 3.11
N SER A 35 -8.96 7.90 4.24
CA SER A 35 -8.77 6.45 4.29
C SER A 35 -9.89 5.69 3.58
N LEU A 36 -11.09 6.27 3.46
CA LEU A 36 -12.20 5.69 2.69
C LEU A 36 -11.90 5.60 1.18
N PHE A 37 -10.93 6.33 0.66
CA PHE A 37 -10.53 6.19 -0.74
C PHE A 37 -10.07 4.76 -1.09
N TYR A 38 -9.53 4.00 -0.13
CA TYR A 38 -9.17 2.58 -0.36
C TYR A 38 -10.37 1.68 -0.65
N LEU A 39 -11.59 2.08 -0.25
CA LEU A 39 -12.82 1.35 -0.55
C LEU A 39 -13.17 1.44 -2.04
N LEU A 40 -12.82 2.54 -2.72
CA LEU A 40 -13.15 2.75 -4.13
C LEU A 40 -12.55 1.66 -5.04
N PRO A 41 -11.22 1.43 -5.06
CA PRO A 41 -10.64 0.35 -5.85
C PRO A 41 -11.14 -1.04 -5.40
N ALA A 42 -11.35 -1.27 -4.10
CA ALA A 42 -11.86 -2.55 -3.62
C ALA A 42 -13.27 -2.84 -4.15
N ILE A 43 -14.18 -1.86 -4.07
CA ILE A 43 -15.55 -1.95 -4.59
C ILE A 43 -15.54 -2.12 -6.12
N TYR A 44 -14.74 -1.32 -6.84
CA TYR A 44 -14.61 -1.44 -8.28
C TYR A 44 -14.18 -2.85 -8.68
N TRP A 45 -13.12 -3.38 -8.10
CA TRP A 45 -12.60 -4.70 -8.43
C TRP A 45 -13.54 -5.83 -8.00
N PHE A 46 -14.27 -5.66 -6.90
CA PHE A 46 -15.30 -6.61 -6.50
C PHE A 46 -16.35 -6.77 -7.61
N PHE A 47 -16.91 -5.68 -8.13
CA PHE A 47 -17.90 -5.76 -9.22
C PHE A 47 -17.28 -6.16 -10.55
N LYS A 48 -16.09 -5.68 -10.88
CA LYS A 48 -15.38 -6.01 -12.12
C LYS A 48 -15.08 -7.51 -12.26
N LEU A 49 -14.85 -8.19 -11.14
CA LEU A 49 -14.55 -9.62 -11.11
C LEU A 49 -15.78 -10.50 -10.90
N LYS A 50 -16.98 -9.94 -10.79
CA LYS A 50 -18.22 -10.72 -10.61
C LYS A 50 -18.34 -11.82 -11.67
N GLY A 51 -18.54 -13.06 -11.21
CA GLY A 51 -18.63 -14.24 -12.07
C GLY A 51 -17.30 -14.83 -12.57
N LYS A 52 -16.15 -14.21 -12.22
CA LYS A 52 -14.81 -14.67 -12.67
C LYS A 52 -13.73 -14.59 -11.60
N TYR A 53 -14.10 -14.60 -10.32
CA TYR A 53 -13.15 -14.54 -9.20
C TYR A 53 -12.08 -15.64 -9.26
N GLY A 54 -12.45 -16.88 -9.62
CA GLY A 54 -11.51 -17.99 -9.76
C GLY A 54 -10.48 -17.81 -10.90
N SER A 55 -10.78 -16.98 -11.91
CA SER A 55 -9.84 -16.67 -12.98
C SER A 55 -8.77 -15.65 -12.56
N TYR A 56 -9.07 -14.84 -11.53
CA TYR A 56 -8.20 -13.78 -11.01
C TYR A 56 -7.95 -13.95 -9.49
N PRO A 57 -7.37 -15.08 -9.04
CA PRO A 57 -7.31 -15.43 -7.63
C PRO A 57 -6.56 -14.40 -6.78
N PHE A 58 -5.48 -13.80 -7.34
CA PHE A 58 -4.72 -12.79 -6.62
C PHE A 58 -5.52 -11.52 -6.34
N LEU A 59 -6.23 -10.99 -7.35
CA LEU A 59 -7.10 -9.82 -7.15
C LEU A 59 -8.27 -10.14 -6.20
N THR A 60 -8.83 -11.35 -6.30
CA THR A 60 -9.88 -11.80 -5.38
C THR A 60 -9.39 -11.81 -3.92
N PHE A 61 -8.17 -12.27 -3.69
CA PHE A 61 -7.52 -12.22 -2.37
C PHE A 61 -7.22 -10.77 -1.93
N SER A 62 -6.87 -9.87 -2.85
CA SER A 62 -6.50 -8.50 -2.54
C SER A 62 -7.69 -7.62 -2.10
N ILE A 63 -8.91 -7.88 -2.61
CA ILE A 63 -10.10 -7.09 -2.32
C ILE A 63 -10.40 -7.00 -0.82
N PRO A 64 -10.54 -8.11 -0.07
CA PRO A 64 -10.83 -8.03 1.36
C PRO A 64 -9.72 -7.36 2.16
N LEU A 65 -8.46 -7.52 1.79
CA LEU A 65 -7.35 -6.85 2.47
C LEU A 65 -7.41 -5.33 2.28
N LEU A 66 -7.74 -4.88 1.07
CA LEU A 66 -7.88 -3.45 0.79
C LEU A 66 -9.08 -2.84 1.52
N LEU A 67 -10.20 -3.57 1.60
CA LEU A 67 -11.38 -3.16 2.40
C LEU A 67 -11.05 -3.08 3.89
N LEU A 68 -10.41 -4.11 4.45
CA LEU A 68 -10.03 -4.15 5.86
C LEU A 68 -9.03 -3.05 6.20
N GLY A 69 -8.05 -2.80 5.31
CA GLY A 69 -7.09 -1.72 5.48
C GLY A 69 -7.76 -0.34 5.46
N GLY A 70 -8.66 -0.09 4.50
CA GLY A 70 -9.38 1.19 4.43
C GLY A 70 -10.29 1.43 5.64
N ILE A 71 -11.03 0.41 6.08
CA ILE A 71 -11.89 0.51 7.29
C ILE A 71 -10.99 0.65 8.53
N GLY A 72 -9.94 -0.16 8.65
CA GLY A 72 -9.01 -0.12 9.78
C GLY A 72 -8.34 1.24 9.91
N SER A 73 -7.84 1.79 8.79
CA SER A 73 -7.26 3.12 8.73
C SER A 73 -8.24 4.22 9.12
N THR A 74 -9.48 4.16 8.62
CA THR A 74 -10.55 5.10 9.02
C THR A 74 -10.77 5.09 10.53
N LEU A 75 -10.92 3.90 11.14
CA LEU A 75 -11.15 3.76 12.57
C LEU A 75 -9.94 4.18 13.40
N TYR A 76 -8.73 3.84 12.94
CA TYR A 76 -7.49 4.24 13.60
C TYR A 76 -7.36 5.76 13.65
N HIS A 77 -7.45 6.44 12.52
CA HIS A 77 -7.35 7.89 12.44
C HIS A 77 -8.50 8.62 13.13
N ALA A 78 -9.71 8.03 13.14
CA ALA A 78 -10.82 8.62 13.87
C ALA A 78 -10.62 8.62 15.37
N PHE A 79 -10.12 7.53 15.95
CA PHE A 79 -10.15 7.36 17.41
C PHE A 79 -8.79 7.42 18.10
N ARG A 80 -7.71 7.01 17.49
CA ARG A 80 -6.34 7.02 18.04
C ARG A 80 -6.25 6.45 19.47
N SER A 81 -7.11 5.46 19.79
CA SER A 81 -7.38 5.03 21.17
C SER A 81 -6.68 3.73 21.58
N SER A 82 -6.18 2.92 20.64
CA SER A 82 -5.60 1.61 20.97
C SER A 82 -4.65 1.07 19.90
N GLN A 83 -3.70 0.24 20.35
CA GLN A 83 -2.81 -0.51 19.44
C GLN A 83 -3.58 -1.46 18.50
N VAL A 84 -4.77 -1.93 18.88
CA VAL A 84 -5.59 -2.78 18.02
C VAL A 84 -6.03 -2.02 16.78
N LEU A 85 -6.43 -0.75 16.91
CA LEU A 85 -6.79 0.09 15.77
C LEU A 85 -5.57 0.37 14.87
N LEU A 86 -4.39 0.61 15.45
CA LEU A 86 -3.14 0.74 14.68
C LEU A 86 -2.83 -0.54 13.90
N ILE A 87 -3.01 -1.72 14.51
CA ILE A 87 -2.82 -2.99 13.81
C ILE A 87 -3.85 -3.16 12.68
N MET A 88 -5.08 -2.75 12.88
CA MET A 88 -6.12 -2.81 11.83
C MET A 88 -5.80 -1.89 10.65
N ASP A 89 -5.16 -0.77 10.88
CA ASP A 89 -4.67 0.13 9.83
C ASP A 89 -3.50 -0.50 9.06
N VAL A 90 -2.46 -0.94 9.79
CA VAL A 90 -1.18 -1.31 9.20
C VAL A 90 -1.16 -2.73 8.64
N LEU A 91 -1.71 -3.72 9.36
CA LEU A 91 -1.51 -5.14 9.05
C LEU A 91 -2.12 -5.58 7.70
N PRO A 92 -3.37 -5.22 7.34
CA PRO A 92 -3.93 -5.63 6.05
C PRO A 92 -3.16 -5.08 4.86
N ILE A 93 -2.70 -3.83 4.94
CA ILE A 93 -1.93 -3.19 3.87
C ILE A 93 -0.52 -3.78 3.79
N THR A 94 0.11 -4.10 4.94
CA THR A 94 1.41 -4.81 4.96
C THR A 94 1.30 -6.18 4.30
N ILE A 95 0.30 -6.98 4.63
CA ILE A 95 0.05 -8.27 3.99
C ILE A 95 -0.17 -8.09 2.48
N LEU A 96 -0.96 -7.10 2.08
CA LEU A 96 -1.25 -6.83 0.67
C LEU A 96 0.02 -6.44 -0.10
N THR A 97 0.82 -5.51 0.41
CA THR A 97 2.04 -5.04 -0.27
C THR A 97 3.11 -6.13 -0.36
N LEU A 98 3.27 -6.96 0.68
CA LEU A 98 4.13 -8.14 0.62
C LEU A 98 3.64 -9.15 -0.42
N ALA A 99 2.34 -9.42 -0.45
CA ALA A 99 1.74 -10.34 -1.43
C ALA A 99 1.91 -9.83 -2.87
N VAL A 100 1.78 -8.52 -3.11
CA VAL A 100 2.04 -7.89 -4.42
C VAL A 100 3.49 -8.06 -4.83
N GLY A 101 4.44 -7.82 -3.93
CA GLY A 101 5.87 -8.06 -4.16
C GLY A 101 6.15 -9.53 -4.52
N ILE A 102 5.64 -10.47 -3.73
CA ILE A 102 5.77 -11.92 -4.00
C ILE A 102 5.15 -12.27 -5.37
N PHE A 103 3.97 -11.73 -5.67
CA PHE A 103 3.30 -11.98 -6.95
C PHE A 103 4.18 -11.56 -8.13
N PHE A 104 4.69 -10.33 -8.15
CA PHE A 104 5.50 -9.85 -9.26
C PHE A 104 6.86 -10.54 -9.36
N TRP A 105 7.58 -10.73 -8.25
CA TRP A 105 8.86 -11.44 -8.27
C TRP A 105 8.72 -12.91 -8.68
N THR A 106 7.61 -13.57 -8.29
CA THR A 106 7.31 -14.93 -8.76
C THR A 106 7.17 -14.99 -10.28
N LYS A 107 6.59 -13.93 -10.91
CA LYS A 107 6.48 -13.85 -12.38
C LYS A 107 7.82 -13.51 -13.05
N VAL A 108 8.71 -12.79 -12.36
CA VAL A 108 10.05 -12.50 -12.87
C VAL A 108 10.94 -13.76 -12.85
N PHE A 109 10.91 -14.53 -11.77
CA PHE A 109 11.77 -15.70 -11.57
C PHE A 109 11.16 -17.03 -12.01
N ASP A 110 9.87 -17.05 -12.37
CA ASP A 110 9.06 -18.23 -12.68
C ASP A 110 8.96 -19.27 -11.53
N HIS A 111 9.48 -18.91 -10.34
CA HIS A 111 9.51 -19.74 -9.16
C HIS A 111 9.23 -18.93 -7.89
N TRP A 112 8.18 -19.29 -7.15
CA TRP A 112 7.78 -18.61 -5.91
C TRP A 112 8.85 -18.63 -4.81
N TRP A 113 9.61 -19.73 -4.69
CA TRP A 113 10.65 -19.84 -3.66
C TRP A 113 11.83 -18.89 -3.92
N LYS A 114 12.20 -18.65 -5.20
CA LYS A 114 13.23 -17.65 -5.54
C LYS A 114 12.76 -16.24 -5.17
N ALA A 115 11.49 -15.94 -5.37
CA ALA A 115 10.89 -14.65 -4.95
C ALA A 115 10.97 -14.49 -3.43
N ILE A 116 10.53 -15.49 -2.66
CA ILE A 116 10.49 -15.43 -1.21
C ILE A 116 11.88 -15.38 -0.61
N PHE A 117 12.72 -16.38 -0.88
CA PHE A 117 14.04 -16.50 -0.23
C PHE A 117 15.08 -15.55 -0.82
N GLY A 118 15.01 -15.23 -2.11
CA GLY A 118 15.99 -14.38 -2.78
C GLY A 118 15.72 -12.88 -2.62
N ILE A 119 14.48 -12.47 -2.43
CA ILE A 119 14.11 -11.04 -2.37
C ILE A 119 13.31 -10.71 -1.11
N VAL A 120 12.16 -11.35 -0.89
CA VAL A 120 11.19 -10.87 0.12
C VAL A 120 11.74 -11.02 1.53
N ILE A 121 12.33 -12.15 1.88
CA ILE A 121 12.96 -12.35 3.20
C ILE A 121 14.13 -11.37 3.41
N PRO A 122 15.11 -11.21 2.49
CA PRO A 122 16.14 -10.17 2.61
C PRO A 122 15.59 -8.76 2.78
N VAL A 123 14.54 -8.39 2.06
CA VAL A 123 13.86 -7.10 2.21
C VAL A 123 13.23 -6.96 3.60
N CYS A 124 12.53 -7.97 4.10
CA CYS A 124 11.96 -7.95 5.45
C CYS A 124 13.04 -7.84 6.53
N ILE A 125 14.16 -8.55 6.37
CA ILE A 125 15.31 -8.44 7.29
C ILE A 125 15.88 -7.02 7.25
N LEU A 126 16.07 -6.44 6.07
CA LEU A 126 16.55 -5.06 5.92
C LEU A 126 15.61 -4.06 6.61
N GLN A 127 14.30 -4.17 6.39
CA GLN A 127 13.30 -3.31 7.04
C GLN A 127 13.29 -3.48 8.57
N PHE A 128 13.45 -4.70 9.06
CA PHE A 128 13.61 -4.96 10.49
C PHE A 128 14.86 -4.27 11.05
N LEU A 129 16.01 -4.37 10.38
CA LEU A 129 17.25 -3.71 10.79
C LEU A 129 17.11 -2.17 10.76
N ILE A 130 16.47 -1.62 9.74
CA ILE A 130 16.18 -0.18 9.66
C ILE A 130 15.36 0.26 10.88
N ASN A 131 14.29 -0.43 11.23
CA ASN A 131 13.48 -0.11 12.40
C ASN A 131 14.24 -0.30 13.71
N ARG A 132 15.27 -1.16 13.74
CA ARG A 132 16.09 -1.39 14.95
C ARG A 132 17.13 -0.30 15.18
N PHE A 133 17.66 0.31 14.11
CA PHE A 133 18.80 1.24 14.18
C PHE A 133 18.44 2.68 13.79
N ILE A 134 17.32 2.91 13.15
CA ILE A 134 16.86 4.23 12.71
C ILE A 134 15.55 4.55 13.42
N GLU A 135 15.47 5.73 14.02
CA GLU A 135 14.26 6.19 14.71
C GLU A 135 13.15 6.64 13.73
N ALA A 136 11.89 6.53 14.20
CA ALA A 136 10.77 7.11 13.49
C ALA A 136 10.82 8.66 13.57
N PRO A 137 10.30 9.39 12.56
CA PRO A 137 9.55 8.91 11.40
C PRO A 137 10.43 8.43 10.22
N LEU A 138 11.76 8.66 10.25
CA LEU A 138 12.65 8.37 9.13
C LEU A 138 12.66 6.88 8.75
N SER A 139 12.70 5.98 9.74
CA SER A 139 12.65 4.53 9.49
C SER A 139 11.39 4.11 8.75
N ILE A 140 10.25 4.70 9.10
CA ILE A 140 8.95 4.41 8.48
C ILE A 140 8.98 4.81 6.99
N ASN A 141 9.50 6.00 6.69
CA ASN A 141 9.56 6.52 5.32
C ASN A 141 10.52 5.73 4.43
N ILE A 142 11.70 5.34 4.98
CA ILE A 142 12.64 4.44 4.29
C ILE A 142 11.97 3.10 3.99
N ASN A 143 11.21 2.53 4.92
CA ASN A 143 10.52 1.26 4.73
C ASN A 143 9.43 1.35 3.65
N TYR A 144 8.70 2.45 3.55
CA TYR A 144 7.76 2.67 2.44
C TYR A 144 8.47 2.78 1.10
N PHE A 145 9.61 3.48 1.04
CA PHE A 145 10.42 3.57 -0.18
C PHE A 145 10.93 2.19 -0.62
N ILE A 146 11.46 1.38 0.30
CA ILE A 146 11.91 0.01 0.02
C ILE A 146 10.73 -0.88 -0.44
N THR A 147 9.57 -0.74 0.18
CA THR A 147 8.35 -1.43 -0.24
C THR A 147 7.95 -1.05 -1.67
N GLY A 148 8.02 0.23 -2.01
CA GLY A 148 7.84 0.72 -3.38
C GLY A 148 8.81 0.07 -4.36
N LEU A 149 10.10 0.05 -4.05
CA LEU A 149 11.11 -0.61 -4.89
C LEU A 149 10.83 -2.10 -5.06
N ASN A 150 10.44 -2.79 -3.98
CA ASN A 150 10.10 -4.22 -4.01
C ASN A 150 8.90 -4.53 -4.93
N ILE A 151 8.00 -3.58 -5.15
CA ILE A 151 6.84 -3.72 -6.05
C ILE A 151 7.20 -3.24 -7.46
N PHE A 152 7.80 -2.06 -7.62
CA PHE A 152 7.95 -1.43 -8.92
C PHE A 152 9.10 -1.98 -9.75
N ILE A 153 10.19 -2.46 -9.13
CA ILE A 153 11.30 -3.08 -9.89
C ILE A 153 10.81 -4.30 -10.70
N PRO A 154 10.18 -5.33 -10.07
CA PRO A 154 9.69 -6.48 -10.83
C PRO A 154 8.56 -6.10 -11.79
N LEU A 155 7.73 -5.12 -11.46
CA LEU A 155 6.69 -4.60 -12.33
C LEU A 155 7.26 -4.00 -13.63
N ILE A 156 8.34 -3.21 -13.55
CA ILE A 156 9.05 -2.66 -14.71
C ILE A 156 9.69 -3.78 -15.55
N ILE A 157 10.25 -4.80 -14.90
CA ILE A 157 10.81 -5.97 -15.60
C ILE A 157 9.70 -6.70 -16.39
N LEU A 158 8.53 -6.89 -15.79
CA LEU A 158 7.40 -7.52 -16.47
C LEU A 158 6.84 -6.64 -17.59
N LEU A 159 6.77 -5.34 -17.38
CA LEU A 159 6.38 -4.38 -18.41
C LEU A 159 7.26 -4.49 -19.65
N LYS A 160 8.59 -4.59 -19.46
CA LYS A 160 9.51 -4.83 -20.58
C LYS A 160 9.25 -6.19 -21.28
N ARG A 161 8.86 -7.23 -20.55
CA ARG A 161 8.54 -8.56 -21.11
C ARG A 161 7.21 -8.61 -21.88
N THR A 162 6.37 -7.61 -21.73
CA THR A 162 5.10 -7.43 -22.44
C THR A 162 5.18 -6.30 -23.47
N ASP A 163 6.38 -6.00 -23.99
CA ASP A 163 6.62 -4.95 -24.99
C ASP A 163 5.99 -3.60 -24.62
N TYR A 164 6.07 -3.25 -23.33
CA TYR A 164 5.53 -2.03 -22.74
C TYR A 164 4.00 -1.86 -22.88
N GLU A 165 3.27 -2.97 -23.12
CA GLU A 165 1.81 -2.90 -23.08
C GLU A 165 1.34 -2.43 -21.69
N LYS A 166 0.39 -1.49 -21.66
CA LYS A 166 -0.10 -0.85 -20.43
C LYS A 166 0.94 0.00 -19.68
N ALA A 167 2.00 0.48 -20.34
CA ALA A 167 3.02 1.33 -19.72
C ALA A 167 2.42 2.54 -18.98
N GLY A 168 1.41 3.20 -19.56
CA GLY A 168 0.75 4.34 -18.93
C GLY A 168 0.13 4.01 -17.56
N VAL A 169 -0.44 2.81 -17.41
CA VAL A 169 -1.01 2.33 -16.13
C VAL A 169 0.09 2.15 -15.08
N VAL A 170 1.23 1.57 -15.48
CA VAL A 170 2.38 1.38 -14.57
C VAL A 170 2.98 2.72 -14.16
N TYR A 171 3.15 3.65 -15.09
CA TYR A 171 3.66 4.99 -14.79
C TYR A 171 2.72 5.77 -13.86
N LEU A 172 1.40 5.64 -14.05
CA LEU A 172 0.43 6.23 -13.13
C LEU A 172 0.55 5.61 -11.73
N ALA A 173 0.69 4.29 -11.62
CA ALA A 173 0.91 3.65 -10.31
C ALA A 173 2.14 4.19 -9.59
N ILE A 174 3.27 4.31 -10.30
CA ILE A 174 4.53 4.86 -9.78
C ILE A 174 4.33 6.33 -9.37
N LEU A 175 3.73 7.13 -10.25
CA LEU A 175 3.48 8.56 -10.00
C LEU A 175 2.63 8.76 -8.74
N PHE A 176 1.49 8.08 -8.66
CA PHE A 176 0.58 8.21 -7.52
C PHE A 176 1.23 7.76 -6.21
N PHE A 177 1.97 6.66 -6.21
CA PHE A 177 2.72 6.23 -5.02
C PHE A 177 3.79 7.26 -4.62
N SER A 178 4.58 7.74 -5.57
CA SER A 178 5.68 8.68 -5.30
C SER A 178 5.17 10.03 -4.78
N VAL A 179 4.10 10.55 -5.40
CA VAL A 179 3.45 11.80 -4.95
C VAL A 179 2.81 11.60 -3.56
N GLY A 180 2.15 10.47 -3.33
CA GLY A 180 1.60 10.14 -2.01
C GLY A 180 2.71 10.10 -0.95
N LEU A 181 3.82 9.41 -1.22
CA LEU A 181 4.96 9.33 -0.29
C LEU A 181 5.54 10.73 -0.01
N ALA A 182 5.63 11.60 -1.03
CA ALA A 182 6.08 12.97 -0.83
C ALA A 182 5.13 13.76 0.10
N PHE A 183 3.82 13.65 -0.07
CA PHE A 183 2.85 14.28 0.84
C PHE A 183 2.93 13.75 2.26
N ARG A 184 3.17 12.45 2.43
CA ARG A 184 3.38 11.86 3.74
C ARG A 184 4.63 12.44 4.42
N GLU A 185 5.73 12.55 3.68
CA GLU A 185 7.00 13.09 4.20
C GLU A 185 6.91 14.57 4.55
N LEU A 186 6.18 15.33 3.75
CA LEU A 186 6.03 16.77 3.91
C LEU A 186 4.94 17.17 4.92
N ASP A 187 4.22 16.22 5.53
CA ASP A 187 3.07 16.50 6.40
C ASP A 187 3.38 17.53 7.50
N ALA A 188 4.38 17.25 8.32
CA ALA A 188 4.77 18.14 9.42
C ALA A 188 5.29 19.50 8.93
N PHE A 189 5.99 19.56 7.79
CA PHE A 189 6.49 20.81 7.21
C PHE A 189 5.35 21.69 6.69
N LEU A 190 4.43 21.07 5.94
CA LEU A 190 3.30 21.76 5.32
C LEU A 190 2.21 22.15 6.33
N ALA A 191 2.22 21.61 7.54
CA ALA A 191 1.34 22.02 8.63
C ALA A 191 1.45 23.54 8.95
N ASN A 192 2.59 24.15 8.66
CA ASN A 192 2.77 25.61 8.81
C ASN A 192 1.93 26.43 7.80
N TYR A 193 1.47 25.80 6.71
CA TYR A 193 0.69 26.45 5.64
C TYR A 193 -0.72 25.86 5.52
N ILE A 194 -0.87 24.60 5.84
CA ILE A 194 -2.12 23.83 5.74
C ILE A 194 -2.35 23.17 7.10
N ALA A 195 -3.26 23.73 7.90
CA ALA A 195 -3.45 23.32 9.29
C ALA A 195 -3.74 21.82 9.48
N MET A 196 -4.37 21.16 8.50
CA MET A 196 -4.63 19.73 8.52
C MET A 196 -3.44 18.88 8.02
N GLY A 197 -2.31 19.53 7.63
CA GLY A 197 -1.19 18.84 7.01
C GLY A 197 -1.52 18.26 5.64
N THR A 198 -0.78 17.23 5.23
CA THR A 198 -0.92 16.60 3.91
C THR A 198 -1.01 15.07 3.97
N HIS A 199 -1.02 14.46 5.15
CA HIS A 199 -1.09 13.01 5.29
C HIS A 199 -2.36 12.42 4.66
N PHE A 200 -3.48 13.13 4.70
CA PHE A 200 -4.72 12.72 4.04
C PHE A 200 -4.56 12.53 2.51
N LEU A 201 -3.65 13.25 1.86
CA LEU A 201 -3.32 13.07 0.45
C LEU A 201 -2.54 11.77 0.22
N TRP A 202 -1.71 11.35 1.18
CA TRP A 202 -1.07 10.03 1.12
C TRP A 202 -2.11 8.91 0.94
N HIS A 203 -3.19 8.89 1.71
CA HIS A 203 -4.26 7.91 1.58
C HIS A 203 -4.91 7.95 0.20
N ALA A 204 -5.30 9.12 -0.27
CA ALA A 204 -5.95 9.28 -1.57
C ALA A 204 -5.04 8.82 -2.72
N PHE A 205 -3.79 9.28 -2.75
CA PHE A 205 -2.85 8.96 -3.81
C PHE A 205 -2.46 7.47 -3.80
N THR A 206 -2.20 6.88 -2.64
CA THR A 206 -1.86 5.45 -2.57
C THR A 206 -3.05 4.55 -2.88
N ALA A 207 -4.28 4.96 -2.61
CA ALA A 207 -5.49 4.25 -3.05
C ALA A 207 -5.59 4.22 -4.58
N PHE A 208 -5.33 5.34 -5.28
CA PHE A 208 -5.25 5.36 -6.75
C PHE A 208 -4.07 4.55 -7.26
N GLY A 209 -2.91 4.61 -6.60
CA GLY A 209 -1.76 3.76 -6.90
C GLY A 209 -2.12 2.27 -6.85
N ALA A 210 -2.82 1.84 -5.81
CA ALA A 210 -3.31 0.47 -5.66
C ALA A 210 -4.30 0.08 -6.77
N PHE A 211 -5.17 0.99 -7.19
CA PHE A 211 -6.06 0.78 -8.33
C PHE A 211 -5.28 0.48 -9.62
N PHE A 212 -4.27 1.27 -9.94
CA PHE A 212 -3.47 1.08 -11.16
C PHE A 212 -2.60 -0.19 -11.10
N ILE A 213 -2.05 -0.53 -9.93
CA ILE A 213 -1.37 -1.83 -9.74
C ILE A 213 -2.33 -2.99 -10.02
N ALA A 214 -3.55 -2.93 -9.49
CA ALA A 214 -4.57 -3.95 -9.71
C ALA A 214 -4.99 -4.03 -11.19
N ASP A 215 -5.09 -2.89 -11.91
CA ASP A 215 -5.40 -2.86 -13.34
C ASP A 215 -4.29 -3.55 -14.16
N TYR A 216 -3.02 -3.31 -13.82
CA TYR A 216 -1.91 -4.02 -14.47
C TYR A 216 -1.91 -5.52 -14.14
N ILE A 217 -2.21 -5.93 -12.92
CA ILE A 217 -2.33 -7.35 -12.54
C ILE A 217 -3.47 -8.02 -13.33
N TYR A 218 -4.61 -7.34 -13.48
CA TYR A 218 -5.73 -7.80 -14.27
C TYR A 218 -5.34 -7.99 -15.73
N PHE A 219 -4.71 -6.99 -16.35
CA PHE A 219 -4.19 -7.05 -17.70
C PHE A 219 -3.19 -8.20 -17.87
N TYR A 220 -2.16 -8.29 -17.03
CA TYR A 220 -1.13 -9.31 -17.12
C TYR A 220 -1.70 -10.73 -17.01
N ARG A 221 -2.67 -10.93 -16.11
CA ARG A 221 -3.36 -12.21 -15.98
C ARG A 221 -4.17 -12.56 -17.24
N SER A 222 -4.88 -11.60 -17.81
CA SER A 222 -5.63 -11.76 -19.05
C SER A 222 -4.72 -12.10 -20.22
N TYR A 223 -3.59 -11.41 -20.35
CA TYR A 223 -2.57 -11.66 -21.37
C TYR A 223 -2.05 -13.11 -21.31
N ILE A 224 -1.72 -13.61 -20.11
CA ILE A 224 -1.27 -15.00 -19.94
C ILE A 224 -2.36 -16.02 -20.30
N ILE A 225 -3.61 -15.75 -19.98
CA ILE A 225 -4.75 -16.63 -20.32
C ILE A 225 -4.91 -16.71 -21.84
N LEU A 226 -4.89 -15.58 -22.54
CA LEU A 226 -5.02 -15.53 -24.00
C LEU A 226 -3.86 -16.26 -24.70
N LYS A 227 -2.63 -15.99 -24.31
CA LYS A 227 -1.44 -16.65 -24.89
C LYS A 227 -1.47 -18.17 -24.75
N LYS A 228 -1.96 -18.69 -23.61
CA LYS A 228 -2.15 -20.13 -23.42
C LYS A 228 -3.23 -20.73 -24.32
N GLN A 229 -4.27 -19.98 -24.63
CA GLN A 229 -5.33 -20.45 -25.54
C GLN A 229 -4.84 -20.49 -26.99
N GLU A 230 -4.06 -19.51 -27.43
CA GLU A 230 -3.45 -19.50 -28.76
C GLU A 230 -2.51 -20.67 -28.97
N THR A 231 -1.62 -20.94 -28.01
CA THR A 231 -0.70 -22.11 -28.07
C THR A 231 -1.45 -23.45 -28.15
N LYS A 232 -2.60 -23.57 -27.45
CA LYS A 232 -3.43 -24.78 -27.54
C LYS A 232 -4.18 -24.96 -28.86
N ARG A 233 -4.43 -23.87 -29.59
CA ARG A 233 -5.11 -23.91 -30.91
C ARG A 233 -4.14 -24.21 -32.04
N SER A 234 -2.84 -23.92 -31.83
CA SER A 234 -1.77 -24.15 -32.81
C SER A 234 -1.05 -25.52 -32.64
N ALA A 235 -1.35 -26.26 -31.59
CA ALA A 235 -0.85 -27.62 -31.29
C ALA A 235 -1.91 -28.67 -31.63
#